data_42a5838e4b5463fa2571bd026f3c37d2
#
_entry.id   42a5838e4b5463fa2571bd026f3c37d2
#
_cell.length_a   1.000
_cell.length_b   1.000
_cell.length_c   1.000
_cell.angle_alpha   90.00
_cell.angle_beta   90.00
_cell.angle_gamma   90.00
#
_symmetry.space_group_name_H-M   'P 1'
#
loop_
_entity.id
_entity.type
_entity.pdbx_description
1 polymer ?
#
loop_
_entity_poly.entity_id
_entity_poly.type
_entity_poly.pdbx_seq_one_letter_code
_entity_poly.pdbx_strand_id
1 'polypeptide(L)'
;MWLNAETELLYPVRFNGKQRVVYLKGEAYFDVSKNKEMPFIVQMEDDVAVRVYGTEFNVNTYDGVETVLVTGSVSMNQGGKEVLLKPNQKGIFDKSKDGIKVEDVDVLPYVAWKDGDFIFRNESLGSIMDKLSRWYGLDVFYQNGDLRDVHLSGNLKRYKDVQELFRSFEKISDARFKVKGNTVFISKL
;
A
#
# COMPACT_ATOMS: atom_id res chain seq x y z
N MET A 1 12.44 8.70 -1.68
CA MET A 1 10.97 8.58 -1.74
C MET A 1 10.59 7.91 -3.04
N TRP A 2 9.63 6.99 -3.03
CA TRP A 2 9.05 6.29 -4.18
C TRP A 2 7.53 6.44 -4.13
N LEU A 3 6.91 6.67 -5.28
CA LEU A 3 5.45 6.74 -5.43
C LEU A 3 4.97 5.50 -6.20
N ASN A 4 3.91 4.88 -5.73
CA ASN A 4 3.27 3.76 -6.41
C ASN A 4 2.32 4.25 -7.51
N ALA A 5 1.72 3.35 -8.30
CA ALA A 5 0.75 3.69 -9.33
C ALA A 5 -0.46 4.47 -8.75
N GLU A 6 -1.06 5.35 -9.56
CA GLU A 6 -2.23 6.16 -9.18
C GLU A 6 -2.03 6.96 -7.88
N THR A 7 -0.81 7.47 -7.65
CA THR A 7 -0.47 8.23 -6.45
C THR A 7 -0.25 9.69 -6.76
N GLU A 8 -0.88 10.54 -5.98
CA GLU A 8 -0.70 11.99 -5.99
C GLU A 8 0.03 12.42 -4.71
N LEU A 9 1.09 13.22 -4.88
CA LEU A 9 1.83 13.83 -3.77
C LEU A 9 1.95 15.33 -4.00
N LEU A 10 1.37 16.11 -3.10
CA LEU A 10 1.50 17.57 -3.10
C LEU A 10 2.52 18.00 -2.05
N TYR A 11 3.51 18.77 -2.45
CA TYR A 11 4.56 19.30 -1.56
C TYR A 11 5.01 20.70 -2.02
N PRO A 12 5.46 21.56 -1.10
CA PRO A 12 5.95 22.89 -1.45
C PRO A 12 7.32 22.79 -2.13
N VAL A 13 7.63 23.73 -3.02
CA VAL A 13 8.96 23.84 -3.65
C VAL A 13 10.08 23.98 -2.61
N ARG A 14 9.78 24.64 -1.48
CA ARG A 14 10.69 24.79 -0.33
C ARG A 14 9.90 24.72 0.97
N PHE A 15 10.45 24.04 1.96
CA PHE A 15 9.91 24.01 3.31
C PHE A 15 10.44 25.23 4.09
N ASN A 16 9.65 26.28 4.22
CA ASN A 16 10.05 27.55 4.87
C ASN A 16 9.54 27.69 6.31
N GLY A 17 8.91 26.66 6.86
CA GLY A 17 8.30 26.67 8.20
C GLY A 17 9.06 25.83 9.21
N LYS A 18 8.42 25.56 10.34
CA LYS A 18 8.90 24.66 11.40
C LYS A 18 8.63 23.18 11.12
N GLN A 19 7.98 22.85 10.01
CA GLN A 19 7.57 21.51 9.65
C GLN A 19 7.71 21.31 8.12
N ARG A 20 7.96 20.07 7.70
CA ARG A 20 7.97 19.63 6.30
C ARG A 20 6.67 18.89 6.03
N VAL A 21 5.66 19.60 5.56
CA VAL A 21 4.32 19.01 5.32
C VAL A 21 4.16 18.66 3.85
N VAL A 22 3.67 17.45 3.60
CA VAL A 22 3.25 16.96 2.28
C VAL A 22 1.85 16.35 2.39
N TYR A 23 1.13 16.29 1.27
CA TYR A 23 -0.21 15.69 1.18
C TYR A 23 -0.15 14.50 0.25
N LEU A 24 -0.63 13.34 0.72
CA LEU A 24 -0.59 12.08 0.00
C LEU A 24 -1.99 11.53 -0.26
N LYS A 25 -2.21 11.11 -1.52
CA LYS A 25 -3.29 10.24 -1.92
C LYS A 25 -2.72 9.12 -2.75
N GLY A 26 -2.96 7.86 -2.37
CA GLY A 26 -2.35 6.68 -2.98
C GLY A 26 -1.31 6.02 -2.07
N GLU A 27 -0.21 5.54 -2.60
CA GLU A 27 0.81 4.83 -1.83
C GLU A 27 2.22 5.37 -2.09
N ALA A 28 2.95 5.63 -1.00
CA ALA A 28 4.32 6.11 -1.06
C ALA A 28 5.22 5.48 0.01
N TYR A 29 6.44 5.15 -0.40
CA TYR A 29 7.53 4.81 0.50
C TYR A 29 8.41 6.03 0.71
N PHE A 30 8.64 6.37 1.98
CA PHE A 30 9.43 7.50 2.40
C PHE A 30 10.73 7.03 3.10
N ASP A 31 11.85 7.59 2.67
CA ASP A 31 13.12 7.58 3.38
C ASP A 31 13.41 9.04 3.77
N VAL A 32 13.16 9.37 5.01
CA VAL A 32 13.19 10.74 5.52
C VAL A 32 14.48 10.98 6.30
N SER A 33 15.29 11.94 5.85
CA SER A 33 16.51 12.37 6.54
C SER A 33 16.19 12.89 7.94
N LYS A 34 17.04 12.52 8.92
CA LYS A 34 16.91 12.92 10.33
C LYS A 34 16.96 14.44 10.48
N ASN A 35 15.92 15.00 11.09
CA ASN A 35 15.84 16.40 11.48
C ASN A 35 14.86 16.54 12.66
N LYS A 36 15.41 16.71 13.87
CA LYS A 36 14.59 16.83 15.10
C LYS A 36 13.92 18.20 15.24
N GLU A 37 14.48 19.23 14.60
CA GLU A 37 13.96 20.61 14.69
C GLU A 37 12.84 20.85 13.68
N MET A 38 12.79 20.06 12.59
CA MET A 38 11.84 20.23 11.51
C MET A 38 11.21 18.89 11.13
N PRO A 39 10.19 18.41 11.86
CA PRO A 39 9.52 17.14 11.59
C PRO A 39 8.95 17.09 10.16
N PHE A 40 8.90 15.88 9.61
CA PHE A 40 8.23 15.59 8.35
C PHE A 40 6.84 15.06 8.65
N ILE A 41 5.82 15.62 7.98
CA ILE A 41 4.42 15.29 8.18
C ILE A 41 3.82 14.89 6.84
N VAL A 42 3.25 13.69 6.78
CA VAL A 42 2.39 13.25 5.68
C VAL A 42 0.95 13.44 6.13
N GLN A 43 0.26 14.37 5.49
CA GLN A 43 -1.16 14.62 5.71
C GLN A 43 -1.97 13.81 4.70
N MET A 44 -3.06 13.22 5.14
CA MET A 44 -3.97 12.40 4.33
C MET A 44 -5.41 12.87 4.52
N GLU A 45 -6.34 12.23 3.84
CA GLU A 45 -7.78 12.46 4.05
C GLU A 45 -8.20 12.09 5.48
N ASP A 46 -9.39 12.49 5.91
CA ASP A 46 -10.00 12.21 7.22
C ASP A 46 -9.22 12.72 8.42
N ASP A 47 -8.45 13.80 8.26
CA ASP A 47 -7.61 14.39 9.29
C ASP A 47 -6.59 13.40 9.88
N VAL A 48 -6.18 12.41 9.07
CA VAL A 48 -5.11 11.49 9.44
C VAL A 48 -3.77 12.07 9.05
N ALA A 49 -2.82 12.06 9.97
CA ALA A 49 -1.46 12.53 9.74
C ALA A 49 -0.41 11.57 10.32
N VAL A 50 0.68 11.41 9.59
CA VAL A 50 1.88 10.70 10.03
C VAL A 50 2.99 11.71 10.25
N ARG A 51 3.60 11.73 11.45
CA ARG A 51 4.72 12.57 11.81
C ARG A 51 5.97 11.75 12.08
N VAL A 52 7.10 12.17 11.51
CA VAL A 52 8.40 11.52 11.70
C VAL A 52 9.54 12.55 11.82
N TYR A 53 10.68 12.11 12.37
CA TYR A 53 11.89 12.92 12.55
C TYR A 53 13.13 12.37 11.82
N GLY A 54 12.97 11.29 11.06
CA GLY A 54 14.05 10.60 10.36
C GLY A 54 13.79 9.11 10.38
N THR A 55 13.10 8.60 9.36
CA THR A 55 12.35 7.35 9.43
C THR A 55 12.16 6.78 8.03
N GLU A 56 12.23 5.47 7.90
CA GLU A 56 11.80 4.75 6.72
C GLU A 56 10.44 4.11 6.98
N PHE A 57 9.45 4.41 6.14
CA PHE A 57 8.07 3.92 6.30
C PHE A 57 7.30 3.94 4.98
N ASN A 58 6.28 3.11 4.90
CA ASN A 58 5.32 3.08 3.80
C ASN A 58 3.96 3.62 4.27
N VAL A 59 3.31 4.41 3.44
CA VAL A 59 1.92 4.87 3.66
C VAL A 59 1.09 4.45 2.47
N ASN A 60 -0.07 3.84 2.72
CA ASN A 60 -1.06 3.46 1.72
C ASN A 60 -2.43 4.03 2.09
N THR A 61 -3.10 4.69 1.12
CA THR A 61 -4.40 5.33 1.32
C THR A 61 -5.44 4.89 0.28
N TYR A 62 -5.25 3.77 -0.42
CA TYR A 62 -6.21 3.31 -1.44
C TYR A 62 -7.53 2.84 -0.82
N ASP A 63 -7.48 2.04 0.25
CA ASP A 63 -8.64 1.40 0.88
C ASP A 63 -8.72 1.70 2.39
N GLY A 64 -8.50 2.94 2.77
CA GLY A 64 -8.28 3.39 4.15
C GLY A 64 -6.85 3.85 4.34
N VAL A 65 -6.43 4.19 5.55
CA VAL A 65 -5.06 4.64 5.80
C VAL A 65 -4.28 3.56 6.54
N GLU A 66 -3.23 3.06 5.90
CA GLU A 66 -2.28 2.14 6.50
C GLU A 66 -0.87 2.77 6.50
N THR A 67 -0.16 2.64 7.60
CA THR A 67 1.23 3.07 7.72
C THR A 67 2.07 1.94 8.28
N VAL A 68 3.11 1.52 7.56
CA VAL A 68 4.04 0.47 7.98
C VAL A 68 5.40 1.07 8.27
N LEU A 69 5.91 0.85 9.48
CA LEU A 69 7.20 1.36 9.92
C LEU A 69 8.31 0.34 9.69
N VAL A 70 9.35 0.76 8.96
CA VAL A 70 10.57 -0.04 8.69
C VAL A 70 11.66 0.28 9.69
N THR A 71 12.10 1.54 9.78
CA THR A 71 13.14 2.01 10.72
C THR A 71 12.76 3.33 11.33
N GLY A 72 13.22 3.60 12.56
CA GLY A 72 12.97 4.85 13.28
C GLY A 72 11.71 4.82 14.14
N SER A 73 10.90 5.86 14.09
CA SER A 73 9.63 5.97 14.82
C SER A 73 8.61 6.78 14.01
N VAL A 74 7.36 6.38 14.08
CA VAL A 74 6.20 7.04 13.48
C VAL A 74 5.21 7.39 14.57
N SER A 75 4.75 8.66 14.57
CA SER A 75 3.54 9.05 15.26
C SER A 75 2.41 9.17 14.24
N MET A 76 1.36 8.39 14.39
CA MET A 76 0.17 8.44 13.58
C MET A 76 -0.95 9.12 14.39
N ASN A 77 -1.54 10.18 13.85
CA ASN A 77 -2.56 11.00 14.52
C ASN A 77 -3.85 11.02 13.72
N GLN A 78 -4.99 10.98 14.41
CA GLN A 78 -6.31 11.19 13.83
C GLN A 78 -7.21 11.87 14.87
N GLY A 79 -7.77 13.03 14.53
CA GLY A 79 -8.70 13.77 15.40
C GLY A 79 -8.13 14.07 16.78
N GLY A 80 -6.81 14.28 16.92
CA GLY A 80 -6.13 14.52 18.20
C GLY A 80 -5.74 13.26 18.99
N LYS A 81 -6.14 12.06 18.55
CA LYS A 81 -5.68 10.78 19.12
C LYS A 81 -4.34 10.42 18.46
N GLU A 82 -3.31 10.19 19.23
CA GLU A 82 -1.95 9.87 18.76
C GLU A 82 -1.58 8.43 19.13
N VAL A 83 -1.00 7.72 18.16
CA VAL A 83 -0.49 6.36 18.34
C VAL A 83 0.95 6.30 17.81
N LEU A 84 1.86 5.72 18.59
CA LEU A 84 3.25 5.52 18.22
C LEU A 84 3.47 4.12 17.67
N LEU A 85 4.09 4.02 16.49
CA LEU A 85 4.52 2.76 15.89
C LEU A 85 6.00 2.52 16.19
N LYS A 86 6.34 1.25 16.38
CA LYS A 86 7.70 0.71 16.43
C LYS A 86 8.04 0.02 15.11
N PRO A 87 9.33 -0.20 14.79
CA PRO A 87 9.71 -1.01 13.63
C PRO A 87 8.98 -2.36 13.59
N ASN A 88 8.59 -2.79 12.40
CA ASN A 88 7.75 -3.96 12.12
C ASN A 88 6.30 -3.84 12.65
N GLN A 89 5.81 -2.63 12.84
CA GLN A 89 4.40 -2.40 13.14
C GLN A 89 3.69 -1.69 12.00
N LYS A 90 2.41 -2.03 11.86
CA LYS A 90 1.45 -1.39 10.98
C LYS A 90 0.38 -0.70 11.80
N GLY A 91 0.15 0.60 11.54
CA GLY A 91 -1.00 1.35 12.02
C GLY A 91 -2.08 1.39 10.93
N ILE A 92 -3.32 1.11 11.29
CA ILE A 92 -4.48 1.07 10.40
C ILE A 92 -5.54 2.02 10.93
N PHE A 93 -5.92 3.01 10.13
CA PHE A 93 -7.11 3.82 10.37
C PHE A 93 -8.22 3.40 9.39
N ASP A 94 -9.33 2.96 9.95
CA ASP A 94 -10.56 2.59 9.24
C ASP A 94 -11.68 3.53 9.69
N LYS A 95 -12.28 4.26 8.76
CA LYS A 95 -13.38 5.20 9.03
C LYS A 95 -14.56 4.59 9.77
N SER A 96 -14.80 3.29 9.60
CA SER A 96 -15.90 2.57 10.25
C SER A 96 -15.62 2.23 11.70
N LYS A 97 -14.37 2.40 12.17
CA LYS A 97 -13.90 2.05 13.52
C LYS A 97 -13.32 3.27 14.22
N ASP A 98 -13.59 3.42 15.50
CA ASP A 98 -13.01 4.53 16.27
C ASP A 98 -11.54 4.26 16.61
N GLY A 99 -10.65 5.08 16.05
CA GLY A 99 -9.21 5.10 16.34
C GLY A 99 -8.32 4.30 15.39
N ILE A 100 -7.05 4.25 15.74
CA ILE A 100 -6.00 3.60 15.00
C ILE A 100 -5.65 2.25 15.62
N LYS A 101 -5.81 1.17 14.88
CA LYS A 101 -5.37 -0.18 15.30
C LYS A 101 -3.88 -0.33 14.97
N VAL A 102 -3.13 -0.99 15.87
CA VAL A 102 -1.72 -1.35 15.66
C VAL A 102 -1.56 -2.86 15.68
N GLU A 103 -0.78 -3.38 14.75
CA GLU A 103 -0.44 -4.79 14.65
C GLU A 103 1.01 -5.01 14.23
N ASP A 104 1.64 -6.09 14.71
CA ASP A 104 2.97 -6.51 14.28
C ASP A 104 2.88 -7.20 12.90
N VAL A 105 3.79 -6.85 11.98
CA VAL A 105 3.77 -7.36 10.61
C VAL A 105 5.17 -7.72 10.11
N ASP A 106 5.23 -8.64 9.13
CA ASP A 106 6.36 -8.72 8.20
C ASP A 106 6.28 -7.51 7.27
N VAL A 107 7.28 -6.63 7.30
CA VAL A 107 7.29 -5.39 6.49
C VAL A 107 7.49 -5.65 5.00
N LEU A 108 8.11 -6.78 4.64
CA LEU A 108 8.55 -7.04 3.27
C LEU A 108 7.41 -6.98 2.23
N PRO A 109 6.22 -7.58 2.44
CA PRO A 109 5.10 -7.46 1.50
C PRO A 109 4.61 -6.03 1.25
N TYR A 110 4.82 -5.12 2.21
CA TYR A 110 4.37 -3.73 2.13
C TYR A 110 5.36 -2.79 1.44
N VAL A 111 6.63 -3.18 1.32
CA VAL A 111 7.68 -2.28 0.82
C VAL A 111 8.41 -2.79 -0.41
N ALA A 112 8.29 -4.08 -0.74
CA ALA A 112 8.99 -4.71 -1.86
C ALA A 112 8.62 -4.11 -3.23
N TRP A 113 7.43 -3.52 -3.34
CA TRP A 113 6.94 -2.90 -4.57
C TRP A 113 7.87 -1.79 -5.11
N LYS A 114 8.56 -1.04 -4.23
CA LYS A 114 9.53 0.00 -4.61
C LYS A 114 10.75 -0.57 -5.34
N ASP A 115 11.07 -1.83 -5.10
CA ASP A 115 12.17 -2.57 -5.73
C ASP A 115 11.68 -3.43 -6.92
N GLY A 116 10.40 -3.28 -7.28
CA GLY A 116 9.78 -4.00 -8.39
C GLY A 116 9.38 -5.44 -8.06
N ASP A 117 9.30 -5.79 -6.78
CA ASP A 117 8.78 -7.07 -6.31
C ASP A 117 7.33 -6.96 -5.86
N PHE A 118 6.55 -8.01 -6.11
CA PHE A 118 5.20 -8.17 -5.63
C PHE A 118 5.13 -9.39 -4.74
N ILE A 119 5.08 -9.15 -3.44
CA ILE A 119 5.05 -10.20 -2.41
C ILE A 119 3.68 -10.18 -1.75
N PHE A 120 3.02 -11.32 -1.75
CA PHE A 120 1.74 -11.53 -1.09
C PHE A 120 1.79 -12.77 -0.22
N ARG A 121 1.11 -12.72 0.95
CA ARG A 121 1.09 -13.76 1.96
C ARG A 121 -0.33 -14.01 2.42
N ASN A 122 -0.89 -15.16 2.04
CA ASN A 122 -2.28 -15.50 2.37
C ASN A 122 -3.25 -14.34 2.06
N GLU A 123 -3.06 -13.70 0.90
CA GLU A 123 -3.82 -12.53 0.47
C GLU A 123 -4.94 -12.95 -0.48
N SER A 124 -6.11 -12.33 -0.36
CA SER A 124 -7.25 -12.64 -1.23
C SER A 124 -6.96 -12.27 -2.69
N LEU A 125 -7.44 -13.09 -3.62
CA LEU A 125 -7.33 -12.81 -5.05
C LEU A 125 -7.95 -11.45 -5.42
N GLY A 126 -9.00 -11.02 -4.70
CA GLY A 126 -9.57 -9.69 -4.82
C GLY A 126 -8.53 -8.60 -4.58
N SER A 127 -7.87 -8.62 -3.41
CA SER A 127 -6.83 -7.64 -3.05
C SER A 127 -5.63 -7.68 -3.99
N ILE A 128 -5.18 -8.88 -4.38
CA ILE A 128 -4.11 -9.07 -5.37
C ILE A 128 -4.47 -8.41 -6.70
N MET A 129 -5.67 -8.66 -7.22
CA MET A 129 -6.12 -8.11 -8.49
C MET A 129 -6.34 -6.59 -8.42
N ASP A 130 -6.76 -6.04 -7.29
CA ASP A 130 -6.88 -4.59 -7.08
C ASP A 130 -5.50 -3.88 -7.16
N LYS A 131 -4.43 -4.51 -6.65
CA LYS A 131 -3.05 -4.03 -6.81
C LYS A 131 -2.56 -4.14 -8.26
N LEU A 132 -2.81 -5.26 -8.92
CA LEU A 132 -2.41 -5.48 -10.31
C LEU A 132 -3.18 -4.57 -11.28
N SER A 133 -4.46 -4.31 -11.02
CA SER A 133 -5.27 -3.40 -11.83
C SER A 133 -4.68 -2.00 -11.83
N ARG A 134 -4.26 -1.47 -10.68
CA ARG A 134 -3.56 -0.19 -10.58
C ARG A 134 -2.22 -0.17 -11.33
N TRP A 135 -1.43 -1.24 -11.21
CA TRP A 135 -0.09 -1.28 -11.81
C TRP A 135 -0.08 -1.42 -13.33
N TYR A 136 -1.05 -2.15 -13.86
CA TYR A 136 -1.12 -2.49 -15.29
C TYR A 136 -2.27 -1.78 -16.04
N GLY A 137 -3.07 -0.96 -15.34
CA GLY A 137 -4.25 -0.30 -15.91
C GLY A 137 -5.31 -1.31 -16.37
N LEU A 138 -5.62 -2.31 -15.53
CA LEU A 138 -6.53 -3.39 -15.89
C LEU A 138 -7.91 -3.18 -15.29
N ASP A 139 -8.94 -3.48 -16.09
CA ASP A 139 -10.30 -3.65 -15.63
C ASP A 139 -10.52 -5.13 -15.26
N VAL A 140 -10.97 -5.41 -14.03
CA VAL A 140 -11.11 -6.78 -13.54
C VAL A 140 -12.60 -7.16 -13.44
N PHE A 141 -12.97 -8.25 -14.12
CA PHE A 141 -14.32 -8.79 -14.11
C PHE A 141 -14.35 -10.24 -13.63
N TYR A 142 -15.04 -10.48 -12.50
CA TYR A 142 -15.24 -11.82 -11.95
C TYR A 142 -16.56 -12.40 -12.46
N GLN A 143 -16.49 -13.52 -13.20
CA GLN A 143 -17.67 -14.30 -13.57
C GLN A 143 -18.24 -15.07 -12.37
N ASN A 144 -17.36 -15.45 -11.43
CA ASN A 144 -17.70 -16.11 -10.18
C ASN A 144 -17.17 -15.28 -9.02
N GLY A 145 -18.08 -14.65 -8.27
CA GLY A 145 -17.72 -13.69 -7.20
C GLY A 145 -16.91 -14.28 -6.06
N ASP A 146 -17.13 -15.55 -5.74
CA ASP A 146 -16.43 -16.30 -4.69
C ASP A 146 -14.91 -16.48 -4.95
N LEU A 147 -14.47 -16.30 -6.20
CA LEU A 147 -13.04 -16.29 -6.53
C LEU A 147 -12.28 -15.12 -5.90
N ARG A 148 -12.97 -14.02 -5.55
CA ARG A 148 -12.34 -12.90 -4.86
C ARG A 148 -11.74 -13.30 -3.51
N ASP A 149 -12.36 -14.28 -2.85
CA ASP A 149 -12.00 -14.74 -1.50
C ASP A 149 -10.95 -15.88 -1.51
N VAL A 150 -10.51 -16.33 -2.68
CA VAL A 150 -9.43 -17.31 -2.78
C VAL A 150 -8.12 -16.66 -2.33
N HIS A 151 -7.44 -17.29 -1.35
CA HIS A 151 -6.20 -16.77 -0.80
C HIS A 151 -4.98 -17.40 -1.46
N LEU A 152 -4.04 -16.57 -1.86
CA LEU A 152 -2.80 -16.96 -2.52
C LEU A 152 -1.57 -16.44 -1.77
N SER A 153 -0.45 -17.12 -1.96
CA SER A 153 0.88 -16.68 -1.50
C SER A 153 1.90 -16.81 -2.61
N GLY A 154 2.76 -15.80 -2.75
CA GLY A 154 3.76 -15.82 -3.81
C GLY A 154 4.69 -14.61 -3.80
N ASN A 155 5.65 -14.68 -4.71
CA ASN A 155 6.56 -13.57 -5.01
C ASN A 155 6.72 -13.48 -6.53
N LEU A 156 6.41 -12.33 -7.09
CA LEU A 156 6.41 -12.06 -8.52
C LEU A 156 7.22 -10.80 -8.82
N LYS A 157 7.80 -10.71 -10.01
CA LYS A 157 8.42 -9.47 -10.51
C LYS A 157 7.37 -8.60 -11.21
N ARG A 158 7.26 -7.34 -10.83
CA ARG A 158 6.30 -6.34 -11.37
C ARG A 158 6.45 -6.12 -12.88
N TYR A 159 7.67 -6.24 -13.41
CA TYR A 159 7.95 -5.92 -14.82
C TYR A 159 7.82 -7.10 -15.78
N LYS A 160 7.27 -8.22 -15.33
CA LYS A 160 6.92 -9.33 -16.22
C LYS A 160 5.63 -9.03 -16.98
N ASP A 161 5.48 -9.69 -18.13
CA ASP A 161 4.22 -9.71 -18.86
C ASP A 161 3.10 -10.18 -17.91
N VAL A 162 2.04 -9.39 -17.82
CA VAL A 162 0.87 -9.70 -16.98
C VAL A 162 0.26 -11.07 -17.31
N GLN A 163 0.36 -11.52 -18.56
CA GLN A 163 -0.10 -12.86 -18.96
C GLN A 163 0.73 -13.98 -18.31
N GLU A 164 2.04 -13.78 -18.09
CA GLU A 164 2.86 -14.74 -17.35
C GLU A 164 2.45 -14.82 -15.87
N LEU A 165 2.08 -13.66 -15.28
CA LEU A 165 1.55 -13.62 -13.92
C LEU A 165 0.27 -14.43 -13.80
N PHE A 166 -0.68 -14.23 -14.73
CA PHE A 166 -1.95 -14.96 -14.72
C PHE A 166 -1.78 -16.47 -14.94
N ARG A 167 -0.87 -16.88 -15.83
CA ARG A 167 -0.52 -18.31 -15.96
C ARG A 167 0.05 -18.91 -14.67
N SER A 168 0.73 -18.08 -13.87
CA SER A 168 1.25 -18.53 -12.56
C SER A 168 0.11 -18.67 -11.55
N PHE A 169 -0.87 -17.76 -11.56
CA PHE A 169 -2.06 -17.88 -10.70
C PHE A 169 -2.94 -19.09 -11.07
N GLU A 170 -3.13 -19.37 -12.37
CA GLU A 170 -3.87 -20.55 -12.83
C GLU A 170 -3.27 -21.88 -12.33
N LYS A 171 -1.95 -21.92 -12.07
CA LYS A 171 -1.29 -23.12 -11.55
C LYS A 171 -1.50 -23.37 -10.05
N ILE A 172 -1.86 -22.31 -9.31
CA ILE A 172 -1.95 -22.35 -7.83
C ILE A 172 -3.36 -22.05 -7.32
N SER A 173 -4.33 -21.89 -8.24
CA SER A 173 -5.73 -21.63 -7.92
C SER A 173 -6.64 -22.36 -8.92
N ASP A 174 -7.89 -22.53 -8.56
CA ASP A 174 -8.93 -23.06 -9.47
C ASP A 174 -9.56 -21.96 -10.35
N ALA A 175 -8.78 -20.91 -10.64
CA ALA A 175 -9.20 -19.77 -11.44
C ALA A 175 -8.56 -19.79 -12.83
N ARG A 176 -9.30 -19.35 -13.84
CA ARG A 176 -8.84 -19.09 -15.20
C ARG A 176 -8.88 -17.59 -15.48
N PHE A 177 -7.84 -17.08 -16.15
CA PHE A 177 -7.70 -15.68 -16.49
C PHE A 177 -7.67 -15.48 -18.00
N LYS A 178 -8.62 -14.69 -18.52
CA LYS A 178 -8.69 -14.36 -19.94
C LYS A 178 -8.56 -12.85 -20.13
N VAL A 179 -7.51 -12.42 -20.80
CA VAL A 179 -7.25 -11.00 -21.08
C VAL A 179 -7.81 -10.65 -22.46
N LYS A 180 -8.56 -9.54 -22.53
CA LYS A 180 -9.02 -8.91 -23.78
C LYS A 180 -8.77 -7.40 -23.68
N GLY A 181 -7.80 -6.87 -24.42
CA GLY A 181 -7.35 -5.50 -24.27
C GLY A 181 -6.80 -5.27 -22.86
N ASN A 182 -7.37 -4.33 -22.13
CA ASN A 182 -7.08 -4.06 -20.72
C ASN A 182 -8.03 -4.76 -19.73
N THR A 183 -9.00 -5.56 -20.21
CA THR A 183 -9.96 -6.25 -19.34
C THR A 183 -9.53 -7.68 -19.06
N VAL A 184 -9.54 -8.06 -17.79
CA VAL A 184 -9.28 -9.42 -17.31
C VAL A 184 -10.58 -10.05 -16.83
N PHE A 185 -10.96 -11.16 -17.45
CA PHE A 185 -12.09 -11.99 -17.03
C PHE A 185 -11.58 -13.15 -16.19
N ILE A 186 -12.11 -13.28 -14.98
CA ILE A 186 -11.73 -14.33 -14.02
C ILE A 186 -12.92 -15.27 -13.85
N SER A 187 -12.73 -16.57 -14.13
CA SER A 187 -13.73 -17.61 -14.00
C SER A 187 -13.17 -18.84 -13.30
N LYS A 188 -14.01 -19.74 -12.82
CA LYS A 188 -13.58 -21.08 -12.40
C LYS A 188 -13.04 -21.88 -13.58
N LEU A 189 -12.11 -22.82 -13.31
CA LEU A 189 -11.63 -23.81 -14.27
C LEU A 189 -12.75 -24.72 -14.76
#